data_d76b72cb07fc8edd887fd36c3c113362
#
_entry.id   d76b72cb07fc8edd887fd36c3c113362
#
_cell.length_a   1.000
_cell.length_b   1.000
_cell.length_c   1.000
_cell.angle_alpha   90.00
_cell.angle_beta   90.00
_cell.angle_gamma   90.00
#
_symmetry.space_group_name_H-M   'P 1'
#
loop_
_entity.id
_entity.type
_entity.pdbx_description
1 polymer ?
#
loop_
_entity_poly.entity_id
_entity_poly.type
_entity_poly.pdbx_seq_one_letter_code
_entity_poly.pdbx_strand_id
1 'polypeptide(L)'
;MVSERLLPKEIGVVEGIVDTGIVVIAHFENPARKHAFSFLKEILAWKRKCLIPVTAILGAYHIMTKYLGVEDVSAYKALTKTLETRSPALYEDVSIDSALDSLTYALSYKIESWDGYLIYLAKKFKAPIIYSIDHELAKKVKEIQVINPIPPSIFELYNKWIREKLQPNP
;
A
#
# COMPACT_ATOMS: atom_id res chain seq x y z
N MET A 1 -11.21 18.02 -18.60
CA MET A 1 -11.55 18.57 -17.27
C MET A 1 -10.38 18.24 -16.34
N VAL A 2 -9.75 19.26 -15.82
CA VAL A 2 -8.79 19.07 -14.73
C VAL A 2 -9.64 18.72 -13.51
N SER A 3 -9.54 17.48 -13.00
CA SER A 3 -10.12 17.13 -11.71
C SER A 3 -9.54 18.09 -10.69
N GLU A 4 -10.33 18.93 -10.05
CA GLU A 4 -9.90 19.73 -8.92
C GLU A 4 -9.35 18.77 -7.88
N ARG A 5 -8.02 18.80 -7.72
CA ARG A 5 -7.35 18.00 -6.68
C ARG A 5 -7.75 18.59 -5.34
N LEU A 6 -8.35 17.77 -4.50
CA LEU A 6 -8.58 18.15 -3.11
C LEU A 6 -7.23 18.51 -2.48
N LEU A 7 -7.11 19.74 -2.02
CA LEU A 7 -5.94 20.16 -1.24
C LEU A 7 -5.91 19.37 0.09
N PRO A 8 -4.74 19.21 0.72
CA PRO A 8 -4.61 18.48 1.98
C PRO A 8 -5.60 18.93 3.07
N LYS A 9 -6.01 20.20 3.05
CA LYS A 9 -7.04 20.74 3.96
C LYS A 9 -8.47 20.29 3.64
N GLU A 10 -8.72 19.80 2.42
CA GLU A 10 -10.04 19.37 1.94
C GLU A 10 -10.24 17.85 2.09
N ILE A 11 -9.14 17.10 2.29
CA ILE A 11 -9.20 15.63 2.47
C ILE A 11 -9.92 15.25 3.76
N GLY A 12 -9.97 16.17 4.75
CA GLY A 12 -10.60 15.90 6.04
C GLY A 12 -9.77 14.95 6.92
N VAL A 13 -10.45 14.16 7.75
CA VAL A 13 -9.79 13.17 8.63
C VAL A 13 -9.37 11.96 7.81
N VAL A 14 -8.07 11.64 7.81
CA VAL A 14 -7.51 10.44 7.20
C VAL A 14 -7.42 9.33 8.24
N GLU A 15 -8.05 8.20 7.97
CA GLU A 15 -8.07 7.03 8.86
C GLU A 15 -6.78 6.22 8.79
N GLY A 16 -6.17 6.15 7.61
CA GLY A 16 -4.97 5.33 7.43
C GLY A 16 -4.26 5.55 6.09
N ILE A 17 -3.05 5.01 6.04
CA ILE A 17 -2.20 4.96 4.85
C ILE A 17 -2.04 3.50 4.43
N VAL A 18 -2.16 3.23 3.13
CA VAL A 18 -2.09 1.86 2.58
C VAL A 18 -0.70 1.57 2.02
N ASP A 19 -0.10 0.49 2.48
CA ASP A 19 1.19 0.01 2.02
C ASP A 19 1.10 -0.79 0.71
N THR A 20 2.22 -0.83 -0.01
CA THR A 20 2.40 -1.54 -1.30
C THR A 20 1.98 -3.00 -1.24
N GLY A 21 2.27 -3.72 -0.15
CA GLY A 21 1.92 -5.14 -0.01
C GLY A 21 0.42 -5.42 -0.15
N ILE A 22 -0.42 -4.54 0.35
CA ILE A 22 -1.88 -4.65 0.20
C ILE A 22 -2.29 -4.45 -1.26
N VAL A 23 -1.69 -3.47 -1.93
CA VAL A 23 -1.92 -3.22 -3.36
C VAL A 23 -1.52 -4.43 -4.20
N VAL A 24 -0.35 -5.02 -3.92
CA VAL A 24 0.13 -6.23 -4.61
C VAL A 24 -0.90 -7.35 -4.49
N ILE A 25 -1.30 -7.72 -3.28
CA ILE A 25 -2.23 -8.85 -3.05
C ILE A 25 -3.58 -8.63 -3.74
N ALA A 26 -4.04 -7.39 -3.81
CA ALA A 26 -5.32 -7.06 -4.45
C ALA A 26 -5.31 -7.20 -5.98
N HIS A 27 -4.14 -7.21 -6.64
CA HIS A 27 -4.05 -7.04 -8.09
C HIS A 27 -3.57 -8.27 -8.87
N PHE A 28 -3.41 -9.43 -8.24
CA PHE A 28 -3.11 -10.67 -8.94
C PHE A 28 -3.79 -11.88 -8.30
N GLU A 29 -3.86 -13.00 -9.01
CA GLU A 29 -4.52 -14.21 -8.51
C GLU A 29 -3.75 -14.84 -7.35
N ASN A 30 -4.38 -14.88 -6.18
CA ASN A 30 -3.86 -15.47 -4.95
C ASN A 30 -5.00 -15.71 -3.94
N PRO A 31 -4.80 -16.50 -2.88
CA PRO A 31 -5.86 -16.83 -1.91
C PRO A 31 -6.44 -15.63 -1.14
N ALA A 32 -5.68 -14.55 -0.98
CA ALA A 32 -6.09 -13.37 -0.22
C ALA A 32 -6.65 -12.24 -1.10
N ARG A 33 -6.58 -12.37 -2.44
CA ARG A 33 -6.96 -11.32 -3.38
C ARG A 33 -8.33 -10.72 -3.11
N LYS A 34 -9.33 -11.57 -2.91
CA LYS A 34 -10.73 -11.12 -2.69
C LYS A 34 -10.85 -10.17 -1.50
N HIS A 35 -10.13 -10.46 -0.40
CA HIS A 35 -10.18 -9.66 0.81
C HIS A 35 -9.42 -8.32 0.63
N ALA A 36 -8.21 -8.37 0.08
CA ALA A 36 -7.42 -7.17 -0.21
C ALA A 36 -8.13 -6.27 -1.24
N PHE A 37 -8.70 -6.84 -2.29
CA PHE A 37 -9.43 -6.09 -3.31
C PHE A 37 -10.70 -5.44 -2.75
N SER A 38 -11.48 -6.15 -1.93
CA SER A 38 -12.67 -5.60 -1.26
C SER A 38 -12.30 -4.43 -0.36
N PHE A 39 -11.22 -4.54 0.40
CA PHE A 39 -10.69 -3.47 1.24
C PHE A 39 -10.29 -2.23 0.40
N LEU A 40 -9.50 -2.41 -0.67
CA LEU A 40 -9.11 -1.32 -1.56
C LEU A 40 -10.30 -0.69 -2.28
N LYS A 41 -11.30 -1.49 -2.66
CA LYS A 41 -12.51 -0.99 -3.32
C LYS A 41 -13.28 0.00 -2.44
N GLU A 42 -13.40 -0.27 -1.14
CA GLU A 42 -14.02 0.68 -0.19
C GLU A 42 -13.23 1.99 -0.11
N ILE A 43 -11.89 1.91 -0.13
CA ILE A 43 -11.01 3.08 -0.11
C ILE A 43 -11.12 3.87 -1.40
N LEU A 44 -11.05 3.21 -2.55
CA LEU A 44 -11.17 3.87 -3.86
C LEU A 44 -12.55 4.52 -4.06
N ALA A 45 -13.60 3.92 -3.50
CA ALA A 45 -14.93 4.51 -3.47
C ALA A 45 -15.09 5.64 -2.41
N TRP A 46 -13.99 5.97 -1.69
CA TRP A 46 -13.95 6.97 -0.62
C TRP A 46 -14.93 6.71 0.55
N LYS A 47 -15.36 5.45 0.70
CA LYS A 47 -16.14 4.99 1.86
C LYS A 47 -15.27 4.86 3.11
N ARG A 48 -14.00 4.50 2.92
CA ARG A 48 -12.94 4.57 3.93
C ARG A 48 -11.99 5.69 3.57
N LYS A 49 -11.71 6.56 4.52
CA LYS A 49 -10.87 7.76 4.33
C LYS A 49 -9.38 7.43 4.45
N CYS A 50 -8.92 6.46 3.66
CA CYS A 50 -7.50 6.08 3.62
C CYS A 50 -6.82 6.61 2.35
N LEU A 51 -5.52 6.85 2.43
CA LEU A 51 -4.71 7.24 1.28
C LEU A 51 -3.90 6.05 0.76
N ILE A 52 -3.86 5.92 -0.55
CA ILE A 52 -3.02 4.99 -1.30
C ILE A 52 -1.96 5.83 -2.01
N PRO A 53 -0.69 5.83 -1.58
CA PRO A 53 0.35 6.52 -2.32
C PRO A 53 0.47 5.99 -3.74
N VAL A 54 0.53 6.85 -4.74
CA VAL A 54 0.71 6.42 -6.14
C VAL A 54 2.04 5.67 -6.32
N THR A 55 3.03 5.98 -5.51
CA THR A 55 4.29 5.22 -5.43
C THR A 55 4.08 3.76 -5.05
N ALA A 56 3.06 3.43 -4.25
CA ALA A 56 2.71 2.04 -3.92
C ALA A 56 2.21 1.27 -5.16
N ILE A 57 1.56 1.94 -6.11
CA ILE A 57 1.14 1.33 -7.37
C ILE A 57 2.36 0.98 -8.24
N LEU A 58 3.34 1.89 -8.32
CA LEU A 58 4.60 1.64 -9.05
C LEU A 58 5.40 0.51 -8.39
N GLY A 59 5.50 0.53 -7.06
CA GLY A 59 6.13 -0.54 -6.28
C GLY A 59 5.43 -1.89 -6.46
N ALA A 60 4.09 -1.89 -6.52
CA ALA A 60 3.31 -3.10 -6.76
C ALA A 60 3.61 -3.71 -8.13
N TYR A 61 3.67 -2.90 -9.19
CA TYR A 61 4.07 -3.39 -10.51
C TYR A 61 5.44 -4.08 -10.46
N HIS A 62 6.43 -3.44 -9.84
CA HIS A 62 7.78 -4.00 -9.71
C HIS A 62 7.77 -5.34 -8.95
N ILE A 63 7.10 -5.41 -7.80
CA ILE A 63 7.02 -6.63 -7.00
C ILE A 63 6.32 -7.75 -7.77
N MET A 64 5.18 -7.47 -8.39
CA MET A 64 4.38 -8.45 -9.14
C MET A 64 5.19 -9.05 -10.29
N THR A 65 5.86 -8.22 -11.08
CA THR A 65 6.55 -8.69 -12.29
C THR A 65 7.93 -9.26 -12.01
N LYS A 66 8.69 -8.71 -11.05
CA LYS A 66 10.07 -9.15 -10.77
C LYS A 66 10.16 -10.31 -9.78
N TYR A 67 9.28 -10.33 -8.77
CA TYR A 67 9.40 -11.30 -7.68
C TYR A 67 8.30 -12.34 -7.66
N LEU A 68 7.10 -12.01 -8.15
CA LEU A 68 5.94 -12.91 -8.06
C LEU A 68 5.61 -13.60 -9.40
N GLY A 69 6.35 -13.29 -10.47
CA GLY A 69 6.18 -13.91 -11.78
C GLY A 69 4.82 -13.61 -12.44
N VAL A 70 4.21 -12.49 -12.08
CA VAL A 70 3.00 -12.01 -12.75
C VAL A 70 3.38 -11.47 -14.12
N GLU A 71 2.63 -11.86 -15.15
CA GLU A 71 2.85 -11.36 -16.51
C GLU A 71 2.73 -9.83 -16.57
N ASP A 72 3.66 -9.16 -17.25
CA ASP A 72 3.74 -7.70 -17.32
C ASP A 72 2.43 -7.06 -17.80
N VAL A 73 1.81 -7.62 -18.84
CA VAL A 73 0.56 -7.10 -19.40
C VAL A 73 -0.60 -7.25 -18.40
N SER A 74 -0.63 -8.36 -17.65
CA SER A 74 -1.65 -8.60 -16.62
C SER A 74 -1.50 -7.64 -15.46
N ALA A 75 -0.27 -7.42 -14.97
CA ALA A 75 0.03 -6.44 -13.93
C ALA A 75 -0.33 -5.01 -14.38
N TYR A 76 0.09 -4.64 -15.59
CA TYR A 76 -0.24 -3.35 -16.21
C TYR A 76 -1.75 -3.11 -16.24
N LYS A 77 -2.53 -4.04 -16.82
CA LYS A 77 -3.99 -3.90 -16.93
C LYS A 77 -4.69 -3.77 -15.56
N ALA A 78 -4.24 -4.54 -14.57
CA ALA A 78 -4.85 -4.51 -13.25
C ALA A 78 -4.58 -3.17 -12.53
N LEU A 79 -3.33 -2.71 -12.54
CA LEU A 79 -2.91 -1.50 -11.84
C LEU A 79 -3.39 -0.22 -12.53
N THR A 80 -3.39 -0.18 -13.87
CA THR A 80 -3.91 0.99 -14.61
C THR A 80 -5.39 1.21 -14.36
N LYS A 81 -6.21 0.16 -14.29
CA LYS A 81 -7.63 0.28 -13.92
C LYS A 81 -7.82 0.97 -12.56
N THR A 82 -6.94 0.68 -11.60
CA THR A 82 -6.98 1.35 -10.29
C THR A 82 -6.62 2.82 -10.40
N LEU A 83 -5.58 3.17 -11.15
CA LEU A 83 -5.18 4.57 -11.39
C LEU A 83 -6.24 5.35 -12.18
N GLU A 84 -6.88 4.72 -13.16
CA GLU A 84 -7.93 5.30 -13.99
C GLU A 84 -9.20 5.67 -13.21
N THR A 85 -9.40 5.10 -12.03
CA THR A 85 -10.50 5.53 -11.14
C THR A 85 -10.40 7.00 -10.74
N ARG A 86 -9.20 7.58 -10.79
CA ARG A 86 -8.94 8.95 -10.33
C ARG A 86 -9.48 9.24 -8.93
N SER A 87 -9.54 8.19 -8.11
CA SER A 87 -10.06 8.30 -6.74
C SER A 87 -9.30 9.35 -5.93
N PRO A 88 -9.99 10.13 -5.08
CA PRO A 88 -9.33 11.02 -4.13
C PRO A 88 -8.45 10.29 -3.11
N ALA A 89 -8.61 8.98 -2.97
CA ALA A 89 -7.73 8.15 -2.16
C ALA A 89 -6.30 8.02 -2.73
N LEU A 90 -6.11 8.23 -4.04
CA LEU A 90 -4.80 8.15 -4.69
C LEU A 90 -4.00 9.43 -4.39
N TYR A 91 -2.92 9.28 -3.62
CA TYR A 91 -2.08 10.39 -3.19
C TYR A 91 -0.80 10.49 -4.02
N GLU A 92 -0.56 11.64 -4.65
CA GLU A 92 0.44 11.80 -5.73
C GLU A 92 1.71 12.57 -5.33
N ASP A 93 1.80 13.11 -4.11
CA ASP A 93 2.87 14.05 -3.76
C ASP A 93 4.11 13.36 -3.17
N VAL A 94 5.22 13.42 -3.91
CA VAL A 94 6.57 13.13 -3.40
C VAL A 94 7.46 14.33 -3.69
N SER A 95 7.60 15.22 -2.72
CA SER A 95 8.49 16.39 -2.80
C SER A 95 9.88 16.06 -2.24
N ILE A 96 10.84 16.98 -2.46
CA ILE A 96 12.18 16.89 -1.85
C ILE A 96 12.07 16.83 -0.32
N ASP A 97 11.24 17.68 0.27
CA ASP A 97 11.04 17.72 1.73
C ASP A 97 10.44 16.41 2.27
N SER A 98 9.43 15.88 1.59
CA SER A 98 8.84 14.59 1.97
C SER A 98 9.86 13.43 1.88
N ALA A 99 10.75 13.48 0.89
CA ALA A 99 11.82 12.48 0.76
C ALA A 99 12.86 12.60 1.89
N LEU A 100 13.25 13.82 2.26
CA LEU A 100 14.17 14.07 3.38
C LEU A 100 13.58 13.54 4.71
N ASP A 101 12.32 13.86 4.99
CA ASP A 101 11.63 13.37 6.18
C ASP A 101 11.49 11.84 6.17
N SER A 102 11.18 11.26 5.01
CA SER A 102 11.07 9.80 4.86
C SER A 102 12.39 9.09 5.16
N LEU A 103 13.51 9.61 4.67
CA LEU A 103 14.83 9.06 4.97
C LEU A 103 15.21 9.24 6.44
N THR A 104 14.80 10.34 7.07
CA THR A 104 14.98 10.57 8.51
C THR A 104 14.22 9.51 9.32
N TYR A 105 12.97 9.22 8.99
CA TYR A 105 12.21 8.15 9.64
C TYR A 105 12.81 6.77 9.37
N ALA A 106 13.23 6.49 8.12
CA ALA A 106 13.87 5.22 7.77
C ALA A 106 15.11 4.96 8.64
N LEU A 107 15.97 5.98 8.80
CA LEU A 107 17.14 5.90 9.66
C LEU A 107 16.76 5.71 11.14
N SER A 108 15.83 6.50 11.64
CA SER A 108 15.44 6.50 13.05
C SER A 108 14.82 5.19 13.51
N TYR A 109 13.97 4.59 12.68
CA TYR A 109 13.30 3.32 12.98
C TYR A 109 14.06 2.08 12.44
N LYS A 110 15.14 2.28 11.67
CA LYS A 110 15.88 1.21 10.98
C LYS A 110 14.97 0.36 10.09
N ILE A 111 14.22 1.04 9.22
CA ILE A 111 13.29 0.48 8.25
C ILE A 111 13.68 0.92 6.84
N GLU A 112 12.97 0.40 5.83
CA GLU A 112 13.18 0.80 4.44
C GLU A 112 12.68 2.23 4.17
N SER A 113 13.20 2.87 3.13
CA SER A 113 12.85 4.25 2.78
C SER A 113 11.37 4.43 2.44
N TRP A 114 10.77 3.44 1.80
CA TRP A 114 9.34 3.47 1.48
C TRP A 114 8.45 3.35 2.72
N ASP A 115 8.87 2.57 3.72
CA ASP A 115 8.21 2.53 5.03
C ASP A 115 8.36 3.87 5.76
N GLY A 116 9.52 4.51 5.64
CA GLY A 116 9.73 5.87 6.14
C GLY A 116 8.77 6.87 5.49
N TYR A 117 8.47 6.71 4.21
CA TYR A 117 7.48 7.53 3.50
C TYR A 117 6.05 7.28 4.01
N LEU A 118 5.68 6.03 4.31
CA LEU A 118 4.37 5.73 4.92
C LEU A 118 4.23 6.41 6.29
N ILE A 119 5.30 6.41 7.11
CA ILE A 119 5.31 7.11 8.40
C ILE A 119 5.19 8.63 8.20
N TYR A 120 5.92 9.19 7.26
CA TYR A 120 5.79 10.60 6.89
C TYR A 120 4.34 10.97 6.56
N LEU A 121 3.69 10.20 5.69
CA LEU A 121 2.29 10.43 5.33
C LEU A 121 1.34 10.30 6.52
N ALA A 122 1.51 9.26 7.34
CA ALA A 122 0.70 9.06 8.52
C ALA A 122 0.81 10.25 9.49
N LYS A 123 2.01 10.77 9.72
CA LYS A 123 2.23 11.95 10.56
C LYS A 123 1.68 13.24 9.92
N LYS A 124 1.93 13.44 8.61
CA LYS A 124 1.43 14.60 7.86
C LYS A 124 -0.08 14.73 7.92
N PHE A 125 -0.79 13.62 7.75
CA PHE A 125 -2.26 13.59 7.74
C PHE A 125 -2.86 13.23 9.10
N LYS A 126 -2.04 13.05 10.13
CA LYS A 126 -2.47 12.59 11.47
C LYS A 126 -3.28 11.29 11.40
N ALA A 127 -2.93 10.43 10.45
CA ALA A 127 -3.55 9.12 10.28
C ALA A 127 -3.05 8.16 11.38
N PRO A 128 -3.93 7.56 12.18
CA PRO A 128 -3.53 6.68 13.28
C PRO A 128 -3.06 5.30 12.84
N ILE A 129 -3.32 4.91 11.57
CA ILE A 129 -3.12 3.55 11.08
C ILE A 129 -2.27 3.54 9.81
N ILE A 130 -1.34 2.58 9.72
CA ILE A 130 -0.75 2.13 8.47
C ILE A 130 -1.29 0.72 8.20
N TYR A 131 -1.95 0.52 7.08
CA TYR A 131 -2.40 -0.80 6.63
C TYR A 131 -1.29 -1.50 5.87
N SER A 132 -0.69 -2.50 6.49
CA SER A 132 0.45 -3.24 5.94
C SER A 132 0.42 -4.71 6.35
N ILE A 133 1.00 -5.55 5.53
CA ILE A 133 1.27 -6.96 5.86
C ILE A 133 2.63 -7.17 6.53
N ASP A 134 3.42 -6.10 6.71
CA ASP A 134 4.77 -6.17 7.25
C ASP A 134 4.76 -6.20 8.78
N HIS A 135 5.04 -7.38 9.35
CA HIS A 135 5.17 -7.57 10.79
C HIS A 135 6.40 -6.88 11.40
N GLU A 136 7.48 -6.70 10.62
CA GLU A 136 8.68 -6.03 11.12
C GLU A 136 8.43 -4.53 11.29
N LEU A 137 7.68 -3.92 10.38
CA LEU A 137 7.22 -2.55 10.51
C LEU A 137 6.41 -2.38 11.80
N ALA A 138 5.47 -3.28 12.07
CA ALA A 138 4.65 -3.26 13.28
C ALA A 138 5.48 -3.39 14.57
N LYS A 139 6.60 -4.11 14.56
CA LYS A 139 7.50 -4.25 15.71
C LYS A 139 8.33 -2.99 15.96
N LYS A 140 8.76 -2.32 14.91
CA LYS A 140 9.69 -1.19 14.98
C LYS A 140 9.01 0.15 15.23
N VAL A 141 7.79 0.33 14.73
CA VAL A 141 7.02 1.58 14.85
C VAL A 141 5.92 1.39 15.88
N LYS A 142 5.99 2.14 16.99
CA LYS A 142 5.04 2.01 18.12
C LYS A 142 4.01 3.13 18.20
N GLU A 143 4.32 4.28 17.63
CA GLU A 143 3.45 5.46 17.71
C GLU A 143 2.30 5.43 16.69
N ILE A 144 2.41 4.61 15.66
CA ILE A 144 1.39 4.43 14.62
C ILE A 144 0.96 2.97 14.65
N GLN A 145 -0.33 2.72 14.64
CA GLN A 145 -0.85 1.37 14.61
C GLN A 145 -0.66 0.76 13.22
N VAL A 146 0.02 -0.39 13.13
CA VAL A 146 0.18 -1.14 11.87
C VAL A 146 -0.79 -2.31 11.88
N ILE A 147 -1.71 -2.32 10.92
CA ILE A 147 -2.79 -3.31 10.84
C ILE A 147 -2.76 -4.03 9.50
N ASN A 148 -2.80 -5.36 9.54
CA ASN A 148 -3.08 -6.16 8.38
C ASN A 148 -4.61 -6.29 8.20
N PRO A 149 -5.20 -5.74 7.10
CA PRO A 149 -6.65 -5.80 6.89
C PRO A 149 -7.15 -7.16 6.40
N ILE A 150 -6.24 -8.08 6.09
CA ILE A 150 -6.58 -9.44 5.63
C ILE A 150 -6.78 -10.32 6.86
N PRO A 151 -7.89 -11.10 6.94
CA PRO A 151 -8.12 -12.01 8.06
C PRO A 151 -6.94 -12.96 8.28
N PRO A 152 -6.51 -13.20 9.53
CA PRO A 152 -5.30 -13.98 9.84
C PRO A 152 -5.25 -15.35 9.16
N SER A 153 -6.37 -16.10 9.15
CA SER A 153 -6.45 -17.42 8.49
C SER A 153 -6.24 -17.34 6.98
N ILE A 154 -6.75 -16.31 6.34
CA ILE A 154 -6.60 -16.09 4.90
C ILE A 154 -5.17 -15.66 4.59
N PHE A 155 -4.58 -14.81 5.44
CA PHE A 155 -3.20 -14.36 5.27
C PHE A 155 -2.21 -15.53 5.47
N GLU A 156 -2.49 -16.45 6.36
CA GLU A 156 -1.71 -17.68 6.52
C GLU A 156 -1.76 -18.56 5.27
N LEU A 157 -2.94 -18.73 4.67
CA LEU A 157 -3.09 -19.43 3.38
C LEU A 157 -2.29 -18.74 2.26
N TYR A 158 -2.32 -17.42 2.20
CA TYR A 158 -1.52 -16.62 1.26
C TYR A 158 -0.03 -16.88 1.46
N ASN A 159 0.46 -16.82 2.70
CA ASN A 159 1.87 -17.03 3.01
C ASN A 159 2.35 -18.45 2.64
N LYS A 160 1.51 -19.45 2.85
CA LYS A 160 1.80 -20.83 2.43
C LYS A 160 1.89 -20.91 0.90
N TRP A 161 0.88 -20.38 0.23
CA TRP A 161 0.79 -20.41 -1.23
C TRP A 161 1.96 -19.66 -1.89
N ILE A 162 2.37 -18.49 -1.39
CA ILE A 162 3.48 -17.72 -1.95
C ILE A 162 4.81 -18.45 -1.77
N ARG A 163 5.04 -19.10 -0.64
CA ARG A 163 6.24 -19.92 -0.41
C ARG A 163 6.33 -21.10 -1.39
N GLU A 164 5.22 -21.80 -1.61
CA GLU A 164 5.15 -22.90 -2.58
C GLU A 164 5.40 -22.41 -4.01
N LYS A 165 4.85 -21.25 -4.38
CA LYS A 165 5.02 -20.66 -5.70
C LYS A 165 6.47 -20.19 -5.97
N LEU A 166 7.16 -19.67 -4.95
CA LEU A 166 8.51 -19.12 -5.07
C LEU A 166 9.61 -20.17 -4.84
N GLN A 167 9.28 -21.39 -4.42
CA GLN A 167 10.25 -22.48 -4.38
C GLN A 167 10.65 -22.84 -5.81
N PRO A 168 11.96 -22.91 -6.14
CA PRO A 168 12.38 -23.46 -7.42
C PRO A 168 11.92 -24.91 -7.46
N ASN A 169 11.27 -25.31 -8.56
CA ASN A 169 10.98 -26.70 -8.81
C ASN A 169 12.29 -27.51 -8.71
N PRO A 170 12.26 -28.67 -8.02
CA PRO A 170 13.45 -29.55 -7.91
C PRO A 170 13.94 -30.02 -9.27
#